data_0fb927ee429a78ab26eb166f7205b15f
#
_entry.id   0fb927ee429a78ab26eb166f7205b15f
#
_cell.length_a   1.000
_cell.length_b   1.000
_cell.length_c   1.000
_cell.angle_alpha   90.00
_cell.angle_beta   90.00
_cell.angle_gamma   90.00
#
_symmetry.space_group_name_H-M   'P 1'
#
loop_
_entity.id
_entity.type
_entity.pdbx_description
1 polymer ?
#
loop_
_entity_poly.entity_id
_entity_poly.type
_entity_poly.pdbx_seq_one_letter_code
_entity_poly.pdbx_strand_id
1 'polypeptide(L)'
;MSRFYITTAIDYVNGQPHLGHAYEKVLADAVARWHRQQGHATYFLTGTDEHGQKIARSAAAVGKDPQAYVDEISKTFVKAWDVLDVKYDQFFRTTDKRHELAVQELFRRLHDALSPKTGEPVLYEESYEGLYCEGCEGFKTEKDLDEEGRCPEHKVKPKEVKETNFFFRLSEYDEALLKHIEAHPDFIQPDYRRNEVVNVIKGGLQDVSVTRPNVPWGVALPEEIPNSEGHTVYVWADALLNYLSALGWPERRYSLWWLAKEKEVGGPGAARQDEFQHLDGQGKPGAAWAGTRDAYFTNAFHLIGKDISRFHCVLWPALLLAAGVPLPRQVYIHGFIYARGGDKMGKSLGNAVDPVEMAKAFGADALRFYLLDSFPTGRDGEFTIEQFVEHCNTHLANKLGNLASRSTTLVNKYFEGKTPVEWDPKSFADPAAGEALAAVIAAADKAATEVPAAWSSMRLNEALDSLWDMIERANEFTDRAEPWKSGKDEARRTELATTLSALLEVLRLAAIWGWPAMPAKMEALWNMLGHEGSPATQHGEAALPRFGTSEARPLGASQILFPRIDLKSVAGA
;
A
#
# COMPACT_ATOMS: atom_id res chain seq x y z
N MET A 1 10.88 1.73 20.14
CA MET A 1 10.08 1.29 18.98
C MET A 1 10.64 1.96 17.75
N SER A 2 10.91 1.21 16.67
CA SER A 2 11.22 1.79 15.37
C SER A 2 9.96 2.44 14.78
N ARG A 3 10.14 3.54 14.04
CA ARG A 3 9.05 4.25 13.37
C ARG A 3 9.03 3.86 11.89
N PHE A 4 7.83 3.72 11.35
CA PHE A 4 7.63 3.44 9.94
C PHE A 4 6.50 4.33 9.39
N TYR A 5 6.82 5.14 8.41
CA TYR A 5 5.86 6.01 7.74
C TYR A 5 5.68 5.52 6.31
N ILE A 6 4.55 4.93 6.00
CA ILE A 6 4.20 4.51 4.65
C ILE A 6 3.18 5.45 4.03
N THR A 7 3.42 5.81 2.78
CA THR A 7 2.50 6.62 2.00
C THR A 7 2.19 5.96 0.66
N THR A 8 1.01 6.20 0.14
CA THR A 8 0.69 5.93 -1.27
C THR A 8 0.71 7.24 -2.06
N ALA A 9 0.74 7.16 -3.39
CA ALA A 9 0.28 8.26 -4.20
C ALA A 9 -1.14 8.66 -3.77
N ILE A 10 -1.42 9.96 -3.74
CA ILE A 10 -2.79 10.47 -3.55
C ILE A 10 -3.54 10.38 -4.88
N ASP A 11 -4.79 9.93 -4.81
CA ASP A 11 -5.57 9.61 -6.00
C ASP A 11 -6.17 10.86 -6.65
N TYR A 12 -6.00 11.02 -7.96
CA TYR A 12 -6.56 12.14 -8.72
C TYR A 12 -8.07 11.95 -8.93
N VAL A 13 -8.87 12.88 -8.39
CA VAL A 13 -10.34 12.72 -8.30
C VAL A 13 -11.09 13.09 -9.59
N ASN A 14 -10.59 12.66 -10.73
CA ASN A 14 -11.25 12.84 -12.03
C ASN A 14 -12.30 11.77 -12.35
N GLY A 15 -12.51 10.83 -11.43
CA GLY A 15 -13.48 9.73 -11.56
C GLY A 15 -13.49 8.84 -10.32
N GLN A 16 -14.28 7.77 -10.38
CA GLN A 16 -14.40 6.78 -9.30
C GLN A 16 -13.16 5.88 -9.18
N PRO A 17 -12.83 5.29 -8.03
CA PRO A 17 -11.73 4.34 -7.92
C PRO A 17 -11.94 3.10 -8.81
N HIS A 18 -10.83 2.52 -9.27
CA HIS A 18 -10.79 1.25 -10.00
C HIS A 18 -9.71 0.33 -9.39
N LEU A 19 -9.63 -0.91 -9.90
CA LEU A 19 -8.75 -1.94 -9.34
C LEU A 19 -7.27 -1.52 -9.27
N GLY A 20 -6.79 -0.69 -10.21
CA GLY A 20 -5.41 -0.16 -10.18
C GLY A 20 -5.15 0.72 -8.95
N HIS A 21 -6.10 1.59 -8.54
CA HIS A 21 -6.00 2.35 -7.31
C HIS A 21 -6.05 1.42 -6.07
N ALA A 22 -6.96 0.45 -6.09
CA ALA A 22 -7.12 -0.52 -5.00
C ALA A 22 -5.86 -1.34 -4.78
N TYR A 23 -5.14 -1.71 -5.84
CA TYR A 23 -3.89 -2.45 -5.75
C TYR A 23 -2.86 -1.73 -4.88
N GLU A 24 -2.57 -0.48 -5.18
CA GLU A 24 -1.60 0.32 -4.41
C GLU A 24 -2.00 0.43 -2.93
N LYS A 25 -3.29 0.69 -2.65
CA LYS A 25 -3.79 0.84 -1.27
C LYS A 25 -3.76 -0.48 -0.50
N VAL A 26 -4.07 -1.59 -1.15
CA VAL A 26 -3.97 -2.93 -0.55
C VAL A 26 -2.51 -3.31 -0.27
N LEU A 27 -1.58 -3.02 -1.20
CA LEU A 27 -0.15 -3.21 -0.96
C LEU A 27 0.32 -2.43 0.27
N ALA A 28 0.00 -1.12 0.33
CA ALA A 28 0.41 -0.26 1.43
C ALA A 28 -0.19 -0.69 2.77
N ASP A 29 -1.48 -1.07 2.79
CA ASP A 29 -2.15 -1.55 3.99
C ASP A 29 -1.55 -2.86 4.50
N ALA A 30 -1.26 -3.81 3.61
CA ALA A 30 -0.66 -5.08 3.99
C ALA A 30 0.73 -4.86 4.62
N VAL A 31 1.56 -3.99 4.03
CA VAL A 31 2.87 -3.61 4.59
C VAL A 31 2.71 -2.86 5.92
N ALA A 32 1.76 -1.93 6.02
CA ALA A 32 1.47 -1.22 7.27
C ALA A 32 1.04 -2.20 8.38
N ARG A 33 0.16 -3.17 8.06
CA ARG A 33 -0.26 -4.23 8.99
C ARG A 33 0.91 -5.10 9.43
N TRP A 34 1.77 -5.49 8.50
CA TRP A 34 2.98 -6.23 8.83
C TRP A 34 3.85 -5.46 9.83
N HIS A 35 4.15 -4.20 9.56
CA HIS A 35 4.95 -3.37 10.47
C HIS A 35 4.28 -3.18 11.83
N ARG A 36 2.96 -2.96 11.90
CA ARG A 36 2.21 -2.88 13.16
C ARG A 36 2.29 -4.19 13.93
N GLN A 37 2.12 -5.33 13.25
CA GLN A 37 2.25 -6.66 13.85
C GLN A 37 3.65 -6.88 14.44
N GLN A 38 4.71 -6.34 13.82
CA GLN A 38 6.08 -6.39 14.36
C GLN A 38 6.32 -5.39 15.50
N GLY A 39 5.31 -4.67 15.97
CA GLY A 39 5.42 -3.70 17.06
C GLY A 39 6.07 -2.37 16.66
N HIS A 40 6.15 -2.05 15.36
CA HIS A 40 6.62 -0.76 14.89
C HIS A 40 5.54 0.32 15.07
N ALA A 41 5.95 1.53 15.47
CA ALA A 41 5.08 2.70 15.45
C ALA A 41 4.86 3.12 13.98
N THR A 42 3.78 2.60 13.40
CA THR A 42 3.47 2.73 11.97
C THR A 42 2.43 3.81 11.73
N TYR A 43 2.70 4.68 10.75
CA TYR A 43 1.77 5.69 10.27
C TYR A 43 1.54 5.50 8.77
N PHE A 44 0.29 5.29 8.35
CA PHE A 44 -0.10 5.08 6.96
C PHE A 44 -0.92 6.27 6.46
N LEU A 45 -0.37 6.98 5.48
CA LEU A 45 -0.98 8.11 4.79
C LEU A 45 -1.46 7.70 3.40
N THR A 46 -2.70 8.04 3.09
CA THR A 46 -3.24 8.08 1.72
C THR A 46 -4.12 9.32 1.56
N GLY A 47 -4.70 9.55 0.39
CA GLY A 47 -5.55 10.72 0.18
C GLY A 47 -5.95 10.95 -1.26
N THR A 48 -6.39 12.18 -1.52
CA THR A 48 -6.82 12.62 -2.86
C THR A 48 -6.12 13.89 -3.30
N ASP A 49 -5.71 13.90 -4.58
CA ASP A 49 -5.25 15.08 -5.32
C ASP A 49 -6.46 15.74 -5.99
N GLU A 50 -6.76 16.96 -5.59
CA GLU A 50 -8.04 17.60 -5.85
C GLU A 50 -7.94 18.92 -6.64
N HIS A 51 -6.73 19.36 -6.98
CA HIS A 51 -6.47 20.58 -7.72
C HIS A 51 -6.24 20.33 -9.22
N GLY A 52 -6.17 21.40 -9.99
CA GLY A 52 -5.81 21.38 -11.40
C GLY A 52 -6.96 21.63 -12.39
N GLN A 53 -6.58 21.96 -13.61
CA GLN A 53 -7.51 22.34 -14.67
C GLN A 53 -8.48 21.22 -15.06
N LYS A 54 -8.01 19.98 -15.00
CA LYS A 54 -8.81 18.80 -15.35
C LYS A 54 -9.95 18.57 -14.35
N ILE A 55 -9.71 18.81 -13.06
CA ILE A 55 -10.75 18.75 -12.01
C ILE A 55 -11.78 19.87 -12.25
N ALA A 56 -11.34 21.11 -12.47
CA ALA A 56 -12.25 22.22 -12.75
C ALA A 56 -13.15 21.93 -13.97
N ARG A 57 -12.59 21.34 -15.03
CA ARG A 57 -13.37 20.92 -16.22
C ARG A 57 -14.35 19.78 -15.91
N SER A 58 -13.93 18.78 -15.12
CA SER A 58 -14.80 17.67 -14.72
C SER A 58 -15.98 18.17 -13.89
N ALA A 59 -15.75 19.10 -12.98
CA ALA A 59 -16.80 19.75 -12.18
C ALA A 59 -17.76 20.54 -13.08
N ALA A 60 -17.24 21.37 -13.98
CA ALA A 60 -18.03 22.15 -14.93
C ALA A 60 -18.88 21.29 -15.85
N ALA A 61 -18.36 20.14 -16.32
CA ALA A 61 -19.08 19.19 -17.16
C ALA A 61 -20.34 18.60 -16.51
N VAL A 62 -20.38 18.57 -15.16
CA VAL A 62 -21.54 18.12 -14.38
C VAL A 62 -22.28 19.27 -13.68
N GLY A 63 -21.94 20.53 -14.02
CA GLY A 63 -22.59 21.72 -13.48
C GLY A 63 -22.34 21.97 -12.00
N LYS A 64 -21.19 21.54 -11.46
CA LYS A 64 -20.83 21.69 -10.05
C LYS A 64 -19.68 22.68 -9.87
N ASP A 65 -19.66 23.30 -8.71
CA ASP A 65 -18.47 23.98 -8.19
C ASP A 65 -17.35 22.94 -7.94
N PRO A 66 -16.07 23.27 -8.22
CA PRO A 66 -14.96 22.34 -8.04
C PRO A 66 -14.86 21.76 -6.63
N GLN A 67 -15.03 22.58 -5.57
CA GLN A 67 -14.99 22.09 -4.18
C GLN A 67 -16.10 21.08 -3.91
N ALA A 68 -17.34 21.39 -4.33
CA ALA A 68 -18.48 20.48 -4.17
C ALA A 68 -18.28 19.16 -4.94
N TYR A 69 -17.66 19.22 -6.12
CA TYR A 69 -17.33 18.05 -6.92
C TYR A 69 -16.32 17.17 -6.22
N VAL A 70 -15.17 17.70 -5.75
CA VAL A 70 -14.14 16.91 -5.09
C VAL A 70 -14.59 16.37 -3.73
N ASP A 71 -15.47 17.10 -3.01
CA ASP A 71 -16.10 16.65 -1.76
C ASP A 71 -16.99 15.41 -1.96
N GLU A 72 -17.57 15.25 -3.13
CA GLU A 72 -18.38 14.07 -3.46
C GLU A 72 -17.51 12.91 -3.92
N ILE A 73 -16.57 13.16 -4.84
CA ILE A 73 -15.75 12.10 -5.41
C ILE A 73 -14.79 11.52 -4.36
N SER A 74 -14.15 12.34 -3.52
CA SER A 74 -13.27 11.85 -2.46
C SER A 74 -13.95 10.83 -1.51
N LYS A 75 -15.24 11.02 -1.23
CA LYS A 75 -16.03 10.06 -0.42
C LYS A 75 -16.15 8.68 -1.08
N THR A 76 -16.09 8.59 -2.41
CA THR A 76 -16.14 7.31 -3.11
C THR A 76 -14.85 6.52 -2.92
N PHE A 77 -13.71 7.21 -2.84
CA PHE A 77 -12.42 6.60 -2.51
C PHE A 77 -12.41 6.10 -1.06
N VAL A 78 -12.82 6.94 -0.10
CA VAL A 78 -12.96 6.51 1.31
C VAL A 78 -13.81 5.26 1.43
N LYS A 79 -15.00 5.26 0.78
CA LYS A 79 -15.89 4.09 0.78
C LYS A 79 -15.23 2.83 0.18
N ALA A 80 -14.46 2.99 -0.88
CA ALA A 80 -13.76 1.86 -1.50
C ALA A 80 -12.70 1.28 -0.55
N TRP A 81 -11.95 2.15 0.13
CA TRP A 81 -10.93 1.73 1.11
C TRP A 81 -11.55 1.08 2.35
N ASP A 82 -12.69 1.58 2.82
CA ASP A 82 -13.44 0.94 3.92
C ASP A 82 -13.93 -0.46 3.55
N VAL A 83 -14.49 -0.64 2.35
CA VAL A 83 -14.97 -1.95 1.87
C VAL A 83 -13.82 -2.96 1.69
N LEU A 84 -12.63 -2.49 1.30
CA LEU A 84 -11.42 -3.31 1.16
C LEU A 84 -10.68 -3.54 2.49
N ASP A 85 -11.20 -3.03 3.60
CA ASP A 85 -10.56 -3.07 4.93
C ASP A 85 -9.15 -2.46 4.94
N VAL A 86 -8.92 -1.39 4.16
CA VAL A 86 -7.68 -0.61 4.18
C VAL A 86 -7.69 0.29 5.42
N LYS A 87 -6.70 0.13 6.32
CA LYS A 87 -6.62 0.84 7.61
C LYS A 87 -5.49 1.87 7.59
N TYR A 88 -5.75 2.97 6.88
CA TYR A 88 -4.89 4.16 6.93
C TYR A 88 -5.09 4.92 8.26
N ASP A 89 -4.07 5.63 8.69
CA ASP A 89 -4.13 6.52 9.86
C ASP A 89 -4.67 7.90 9.47
N GLN A 90 -4.40 8.34 8.22
CA GLN A 90 -4.93 9.59 7.70
C GLN A 90 -5.29 9.47 6.22
N PHE A 91 -6.49 9.97 5.88
CA PHE A 91 -6.89 10.29 4.51
C PHE A 91 -6.75 11.80 4.31
N PHE A 92 -5.76 12.21 3.51
CA PHE A 92 -5.41 13.61 3.36
C PHE A 92 -5.87 14.16 2.01
N ARG A 93 -6.35 15.40 1.99
CA ARG A 93 -6.89 16.06 0.80
C ARG A 93 -6.05 17.30 0.49
N THR A 94 -5.72 17.55 -0.78
CA THR A 94 -4.94 18.73 -1.15
C THR A 94 -5.73 20.03 -1.00
N THR A 95 -7.05 19.97 -0.93
CA THR A 95 -7.93 21.11 -0.59
C THR A 95 -7.98 21.45 0.92
N ASP A 96 -7.26 20.70 1.76
CA ASP A 96 -7.11 21.08 3.17
C ASP A 96 -6.29 22.38 3.28
N LYS A 97 -6.81 23.33 4.04
CA LYS A 97 -6.16 24.65 4.18
C LYS A 97 -4.73 24.58 4.71
N ARG A 98 -4.42 23.58 5.52
CA ARG A 98 -3.05 23.33 6.01
C ARG A 98 -2.12 22.96 4.85
N HIS A 99 -2.62 22.19 3.89
CA HIS A 99 -1.86 21.82 2.72
C HIS A 99 -1.57 23.05 1.85
N GLU A 100 -2.56 23.86 1.56
CA GLU A 100 -2.38 25.10 0.81
C GLU A 100 -1.32 26.01 1.45
N LEU A 101 -1.39 26.21 2.77
CA LEU A 101 -0.39 26.99 3.52
C LEU A 101 1.00 26.37 3.46
N ALA A 102 1.10 25.06 3.51
CA ALA A 102 2.37 24.36 3.38
C ALA A 102 2.95 24.53 1.96
N VAL A 103 2.13 24.42 0.92
CA VAL A 103 2.55 24.66 -0.47
C VAL A 103 3.08 26.08 -0.64
N GLN A 104 2.37 27.06 -0.10
CA GLN A 104 2.82 28.46 -0.15
C GLN A 104 4.16 28.65 0.57
N GLU A 105 4.35 28.02 1.72
CA GLU A 105 5.64 28.09 2.44
C GLU A 105 6.78 27.40 1.66
N LEU A 106 6.50 26.28 0.98
CA LEU A 106 7.48 25.68 0.08
C LEU A 106 7.95 26.69 -0.95
N PHE A 107 7.02 27.37 -1.62
CA PHE A 107 7.37 28.34 -2.66
C PHE A 107 8.09 29.58 -2.12
N ARG A 108 7.81 30.06 -0.90
CA ARG A 108 8.63 31.10 -0.23
C ARG A 108 10.08 30.63 -0.07
N ARG A 109 10.29 29.41 0.41
CA ARG A 109 11.64 28.85 0.56
C ARG A 109 12.34 28.66 -0.78
N LEU A 110 11.64 28.21 -1.82
CA LEU A 110 12.20 28.09 -3.16
C LEU A 110 12.58 29.45 -3.74
N HIS A 111 11.80 30.50 -3.46
CA HIS A 111 12.11 31.87 -3.89
C HIS A 111 13.40 32.40 -3.26
N ASP A 112 13.62 32.09 -1.97
CA ASP A 112 14.80 32.53 -1.23
C ASP A 112 16.02 31.64 -1.48
N ALA A 113 15.84 30.45 -2.08
CA ALA A 113 16.90 29.48 -2.27
C ALA A 113 17.77 29.81 -3.49
N LEU A 114 19.06 29.51 -3.36
CA LEU A 114 20.03 29.63 -4.44
C LEU A 114 20.47 28.25 -4.93
N SER A 115 20.75 28.14 -6.21
CA SER A 115 21.26 26.95 -6.85
C SER A 115 22.59 26.50 -6.22
N PRO A 116 22.77 25.21 -5.96
CA PRO A 116 24.02 24.68 -5.44
C PRO A 116 25.19 24.74 -6.43
N LYS A 117 24.91 24.89 -7.75
CA LYS A 117 25.95 24.93 -8.81
C LYS A 117 26.33 26.35 -9.19
N THR A 118 25.34 27.20 -9.45
CA THR A 118 25.56 28.52 -10.04
C THR A 118 25.42 29.67 -9.04
N GLY A 119 24.73 29.45 -7.92
CA GLY A 119 24.38 30.51 -6.97
C GLY A 119 23.24 31.42 -7.45
N GLU A 120 22.62 31.13 -8.60
CA GLU A 120 21.45 31.83 -9.11
C GLU A 120 20.17 31.42 -8.36
N PRO A 121 19.11 32.25 -8.36
CA PRO A 121 17.81 31.86 -7.77
C PRO A 121 17.31 30.55 -8.35
N VAL A 122 16.85 29.59 -7.49
CA VAL A 122 16.31 28.30 -7.97
C VAL A 122 14.93 28.45 -8.60
N LEU A 123 14.19 29.50 -8.24
CA LEU A 123 12.91 29.87 -8.85
C LEU A 123 13.11 31.12 -9.70
N TYR A 124 12.78 31.04 -10.98
CA TYR A 124 12.91 32.17 -11.92
C TYR A 124 11.75 32.21 -12.90
N GLU A 125 11.46 33.37 -13.44
CA GLU A 125 10.39 33.61 -14.40
C GLU A 125 10.95 33.52 -15.83
N GLU A 126 10.24 32.77 -16.70
CA GLU A 126 10.58 32.66 -18.11
C GLU A 126 9.33 32.51 -18.97
N SER A 127 9.35 33.12 -20.16
CA SER A 127 8.35 32.92 -21.19
C SER A 127 8.67 31.68 -22.00
N TYR A 128 7.77 30.72 -21.95
CA TYR A 128 7.93 29.43 -22.62
C TYR A 128 6.86 29.27 -23.71
N GLU A 129 7.30 28.82 -24.90
CA GLU A 129 6.44 28.43 -25.99
C GLU A 129 6.67 26.96 -26.29
N GLY A 130 5.63 26.14 -26.21
CA GLY A 130 5.79 24.70 -26.39
C GLY A 130 4.48 23.94 -26.50
N LEU A 131 4.62 22.64 -26.74
CA LEU A 131 3.52 21.70 -26.92
C LEU A 131 2.99 21.25 -25.55
N TYR A 132 1.78 21.64 -25.20
CA TYR A 132 1.14 21.29 -23.92
C TYR A 132 0.11 20.18 -24.08
N CYS A 133 0.29 19.07 -23.36
CA CYS A 133 -0.68 17.98 -23.29
C CYS A 133 -1.59 18.18 -22.08
N GLU A 134 -2.86 18.48 -22.33
CA GLU A 134 -3.86 18.70 -21.28
C GLU A 134 -4.12 17.43 -20.43
N GLY A 135 -3.96 16.24 -21.00
CA GLY A 135 -4.12 14.98 -20.29
C GLY A 135 -2.98 14.69 -19.30
N CYS A 136 -1.74 15.04 -19.67
CA CYS A 136 -0.57 14.97 -18.78
C CYS A 136 -0.46 16.19 -17.86
N GLU A 137 -1.21 17.26 -18.14
CA GLU A 137 -1.06 18.59 -17.52
C GLU A 137 0.40 19.09 -17.57
N GLY A 138 1.09 18.82 -18.69
CA GLY A 138 2.51 19.11 -18.84
C GLY A 138 2.95 19.38 -20.26
N PHE A 139 4.05 20.12 -20.38
CA PHE A 139 4.71 20.36 -21.65
C PHE A 139 5.37 19.09 -22.18
N LYS A 140 5.40 18.95 -23.51
CA LYS A 140 6.02 17.85 -24.26
C LYS A 140 7.02 18.41 -25.25
N THR A 141 8.11 17.71 -25.43
CA THR A 141 9.03 17.94 -26.56
C THR A 141 8.63 17.05 -27.73
N GLU A 142 9.13 17.32 -28.92
CA GLU A 142 8.89 16.45 -30.09
C GLU A 142 9.31 15.00 -29.85
N LYS A 143 10.32 14.77 -29.01
CA LYS A 143 10.81 13.43 -28.63
C LYS A 143 9.83 12.67 -27.72
N ASP A 144 8.93 13.37 -27.06
CA ASP A 144 7.92 12.79 -26.17
C ASP A 144 6.63 12.40 -26.89
N LEU A 145 6.56 12.62 -28.22
CA LEU A 145 5.39 12.34 -29.05
C LEU A 145 5.55 11.05 -29.87
N ASP A 146 4.43 10.43 -30.22
CA ASP A 146 4.40 9.31 -31.13
C ASP A 146 4.64 9.75 -32.61
N GLU A 147 4.71 8.80 -33.54
CA GLU A 147 4.97 9.05 -34.96
C GLU A 147 3.92 9.95 -35.62
N GLU A 148 2.71 10.04 -35.06
CA GLU A 148 1.65 10.94 -35.53
C GLU A 148 1.63 12.30 -34.80
N GLY A 149 2.64 12.57 -33.96
CA GLY A 149 2.76 13.82 -33.20
C GLY A 149 1.75 13.93 -32.04
N ARG A 150 1.31 12.79 -31.48
CA ARG A 150 0.37 12.72 -30.36
C ARG A 150 1.08 12.33 -29.06
N CYS A 151 0.54 12.72 -27.96
CA CYS A 151 0.96 12.20 -26.64
C CYS A 151 0.75 10.67 -26.59
N PRO A 152 1.77 9.85 -26.33
CA PRO A 152 1.64 8.38 -26.32
C PRO A 152 0.64 7.87 -25.28
N GLU A 153 0.49 8.57 -24.15
CA GLU A 153 -0.41 8.19 -23.07
C GLU A 153 -1.87 8.53 -23.36
N HIS A 154 -2.13 9.73 -23.91
CA HIS A 154 -3.48 10.25 -24.09
C HIS A 154 -3.99 10.16 -25.52
N LYS A 155 -3.11 9.79 -26.49
CA LYS A 155 -3.42 9.66 -27.92
C LYS A 155 -4.04 10.93 -28.55
N VAL A 156 -3.71 12.11 -27.99
CA VAL A 156 -4.15 13.44 -28.46
C VAL A 156 -2.96 14.27 -28.88
N LYS A 157 -3.13 15.15 -29.87
CA LYS A 157 -2.11 16.13 -30.25
C LYS A 157 -2.04 17.22 -29.20
N PRO A 158 -0.85 17.52 -28.63
CA PRO A 158 -0.68 18.66 -27.74
C PRO A 158 -1.01 19.97 -28.43
N LYS A 159 -1.38 20.97 -27.65
CA LYS A 159 -1.63 22.34 -28.13
C LYS A 159 -0.37 23.18 -28.00
N GLU A 160 -0.12 24.06 -28.96
CA GLU A 160 0.88 25.11 -28.80
C GLU A 160 0.38 26.12 -27.79
N VAL A 161 1.16 26.42 -26.79
CA VAL A 161 0.85 27.34 -25.71
C VAL A 161 2.06 28.24 -25.49
N LYS A 162 1.83 29.53 -25.36
CA LYS A 162 2.83 30.51 -24.97
C LYS A 162 2.42 31.15 -23.66
N GLU A 163 3.19 30.91 -22.62
CA GLU A 163 2.91 31.35 -21.26
C GLU A 163 4.19 31.86 -20.59
N THR A 164 4.06 32.82 -19.70
CA THR A 164 5.12 33.20 -18.77
C THR A 164 4.88 32.48 -17.45
N ASN A 165 5.82 31.63 -17.03
CA ASN A 165 5.71 30.77 -15.86
C ASN A 165 6.93 30.92 -14.96
N PHE A 166 6.76 30.54 -13.70
CA PHE A 166 7.92 30.29 -12.84
C PHE A 166 8.47 28.90 -13.08
N PHE A 167 9.79 28.84 -13.27
CA PHE A 167 10.55 27.61 -13.47
C PHE A 167 11.39 27.31 -12.24
N PHE A 168 11.51 26.01 -11.93
CA PHE A 168 12.44 25.48 -10.94
C PHE A 168 13.66 24.94 -11.68
N ARG A 169 14.90 25.37 -11.27
CA ARG A 169 16.18 24.94 -11.86
C ARG A 169 16.52 23.49 -11.52
N LEU A 170 15.66 22.57 -11.94
CA LEU A 170 15.84 21.12 -11.70
C LEU A 170 17.15 20.61 -12.31
N SER A 171 17.59 21.16 -13.44
CA SER A 171 18.84 20.81 -14.13
C SER A 171 20.08 20.97 -13.28
N GLU A 172 20.04 21.76 -12.21
CA GLU A 172 21.17 22.01 -11.33
C GLU A 172 21.26 21.05 -10.13
N TYR A 173 20.29 20.11 -10.00
CA TYR A 173 20.24 19.13 -8.92
C TYR A 173 20.68 17.72 -9.31
N ASP A 174 21.06 17.46 -10.57
CA ASP A 174 21.46 16.15 -11.08
C ASP A 174 22.58 15.50 -10.26
N GLU A 175 23.66 16.24 -9.98
CA GLU A 175 24.80 15.74 -9.18
C GLU A 175 24.40 15.41 -7.75
N ALA A 176 23.61 16.28 -7.11
CA ALA A 176 23.14 16.07 -5.75
C ALA A 176 22.23 14.82 -5.64
N LEU A 177 21.35 14.63 -6.63
CA LEU A 177 20.47 13.46 -6.71
C LEU A 177 21.27 12.18 -6.97
N LEU A 178 22.21 12.17 -7.91
CA LEU A 178 23.06 11.01 -8.19
C LEU A 178 23.90 10.62 -6.98
N LYS A 179 24.50 11.61 -6.31
CA LYS A 179 25.26 11.40 -5.08
C LYS A 179 24.41 10.81 -3.96
N HIS A 180 23.16 11.28 -3.81
CA HIS A 180 22.24 10.73 -2.82
C HIS A 180 21.87 9.28 -3.13
N ILE A 181 21.52 8.97 -4.41
CA ILE A 181 21.17 7.62 -4.84
C ILE A 181 22.34 6.65 -4.69
N GLU A 182 23.57 7.10 -4.96
CA GLU A 182 24.79 6.30 -4.77
C GLU A 182 25.06 6.01 -3.30
N ALA A 183 24.90 7.02 -2.43
CA ALA A 183 25.10 6.87 -0.99
C ALA A 183 23.99 6.02 -0.30
N HIS A 184 22.81 5.92 -0.92
CA HIS A 184 21.63 5.20 -0.39
C HIS A 184 21.08 4.24 -1.46
N PRO A 185 21.68 3.05 -1.64
CA PRO A 185 21.29 2.10 -2.70
C PRO A 185 19.83 1.65 -2.65
N ASP A 186 19.21 1.69 -1.49
CA ASP A 186 17.80 1.32 -1.24
C ASP A 186 16.84 2.52 -1.38
N PHE A 187 17.34 3.71 -1.68
CA PHE A 187 16.49 4.89 -1.83
C PHE A 187 15.40 4.69 -2.91
N ILE A 188 15.74 4.05 -4.02
CA ILE A 188 14.79 3.71 -5.10
C ILE A 188 14.79 2.20 -5.30
N GLN A 189 13.61 1.59 -5.17
CA GLN A 189 13.42 0.15 -5.33
C GLN A 189 12.22 -0.14 -6.27
N PRO A 190 12.24 -1.28 -6.99
CA PRO A 190 13.34 -2.25 -7.13
C PRO A 190 14.51 -1.73 -8.00
N ASP A 191 15.65 -2.41 -7.95
CA ASP A 191 16.91 -1.99 -8.57
C ASP A 191 16.81 -1.60 -10.05
N TYR A 192 16.02 -2.33 -10.84
CA TYR A 192 15.86 -2.00 -12.26
C TYR A 192 15.14 -0.65 -12.44
N ARG A 193 14.22 -0.26 -11.56
CA ARG A 193 13.58 1.06 -11.56
C ARG A 193 14.56 2.16 -11.16
N ARG A 194 15.43 1.88 -10.17
CA ARG A 194 16.53 2.79 -9.84
C ARG A 194 17.40 3.07 -11.06
N ASN A 195 17.76 2.03 -11.83
CA ASN A 195 18.58 2.19 -13.02
C ASN A 195 17.89 3.04 -14.10
N GLU A 196 16.57 2.89 -14.28
CA GLU A 196 15.79 3.75 -15.17
C GLU A 196 15.88 5.22 -14.75
N VAL A 197 15.67 5.52 -13.45
CA VAL A 197 15.75 6.89 -12.90
C VAL A 197 17.16 7.46 -13.03
N VAL A 198 18.19 6.70 -12.68
CA VAL A 198 19.60 7.11 -12.84
C VAL A 198 19.92 7.44 -14.28
N ASN A 199 19.44 6.66 -15.25
CA ASN A 199 19.65 6.94 -16.66
C ASN A 199 18.95 8.23 -17.11
N VAL A 200 17.77 8.52 -16.59
CA VAL A 200 17.06 9.80 -16.84
C VAL A 200 17.88 10.98 -16.32
N ILE A 201 18.41 10.89 -15.09
CA ILE A 201 19.21 11.97 -14.51
C ILE A 201 20.51 12.17 -15.30
N LYS A 202 21.22 11.09 -15.63
CA LYS A 202 22.47 11.14 -16.43
C LYS A 202 22.24 11.62 -17.87
N GLY A 203 21.04 11.48 -18.40
CA GLY A 203 20.65 11.99 -19.71
C GLY A 203 20.51 13.51 -19.78
N GLY A 204 20.61 14.18 -18.62
CA GLY A 204 20.48 15.63 -18.45
C GLY A 204 19.05 16.03 -18.06
N LEU A 205 18.91 16.61 -16.88
CA LEU A 205 17.65 17.17 -16.40
C LEU A 205 17.41 18.53 -17.03
N GLN A 206 16.15 18.85 -17.25
CA GLN A 206 15.71 20.17 -17.72
C GLN A 206 14.91 20.86 -16.62
N ASP A 207 14.93 22.18 -16.63
CA ASP A 207 14.15 22.99 -15.71
C ASP A 207 12.65 22.77 -15.92
N VAL A 208 11.91 22.81 -14.82
CA VAL A 208 10.49 22.46 -14.82
C VAL A 208 9.64 23.69 -14.49
N SER A 209 8.66 23.98 -15.34
CA SER A 209 7.63 24.97 -15.04
C SER A 209 6.79 24.51 -13.86
N VAL A 210 6.87 25.22 -12.74
CA VAL A 210 6.20 24.89 -11.46
C VAL A 210 4.99 25.76 -11.15
N THR A 211 4.58 26.60 -12.09
CA THR A 211 3.31 27.37 -12.02
C THR A 211 2.53 27.31 -13.33
N ARG A 212 1.28 27.72 -13.25
CA ARG A 212 0.39 27.88 -14.41
C ARG A 212 -0.37 29.19 -14.26
N PRO A 213 -0.37 30.10 -15.26
CA PRO A 213 -1.18 31.29 -15.24
C PRO A 213 -2.65 30.92 -15.51
N ASN A 214 -3.55 31.68 -14.92
CA ASN A 214 -4.98 31.60 -15.19
C ASN A 214 -5.65 30.21 -14.97
N VAL A 215 -5.10 29.36 -14.13
CA VAL A 215 -5.77 28.16 -13.70
C VAL A 215 -6.68 28.48 -12.51
N PRO A 216 -8.00 28.33 -12.64
CA PRO A 216 -8.95 28.87 -11.66
C PRO A 216 -9.05 28.01 -10.38
N TRP A 217 -8.43 26.81 -10.36
CA TRP A 217 -8.57 25.84 -9.29
C TRP A 217 -7.22 25.23 -8.92
N GLY A 218 -6.67 25.63 -7.77
CA GLY A 218 -5.37 25.22 -7.25
C GLY A 218 -4.84 26.22 -6.23
N VAL A 219 -3.64 25.97 -5.72
CA VAL A 219 -2.99 26.84 -4.72
C VAL A 219 -2.35 28.04 -5.41
N ALA A 220 -2.78 29.24 -5.02
CA ALA A 220 -2.18 30.47 -5.52
C ALA A 220 -0.73 30.62 -5.02
N LEU A 221 0.13 31.18 -5.86
CA LEU A 221 1.48 31.56 -5.45
C LEU A 221 1.42 32.62 -4.34
N PRO A 222 2.37 32.63 -3.37
CA PRO A 222 2.44 33.68 -2.35
C PRO A 222 2.57 35.08 -2.96
N GLU A 223 1.81 36.04 -2.43
CA GLU A 223 1.81 37.43 -2.92
C GLU A 223 3.15 38.14 -2.73
N GLU A 224 3.98 37.63 -1.80
CA GLU A 224 5.32 38.17 -1.55
C GLU A 224 6.32 37.88 -2.67
N ILE A 225 6.03 36.89 -3.53
CA ILE A 225 6.85 36.58 -4.70
C ILE A 225 6.50 37.58 -5.81
N PRO A 226 7.46 38.35 -6.31
CA PRO A 226 7.20 39.31 -7.40
C PRO A 226 6.58 38.63 -8.61
N ASN A 227 5.63 39.31 -9.27
CA ASN A 227 4.88 38.82 -10.45
C ASN A 227 4.05 37.54 -10.21
N SER A 228 3.73 37.18 -8.96
CA SER A 228 2.95 36.00 -8.60
C SER A 228 1.47 36.09 -8.94
N GLU A 229 0.95 37.27 -9.18
CA GLU A 229 -0.48 37.52 -9.42
C GLU A 229 -1.00 36.66 -10.59
N GLY A 230 -2.12 35.97 -10.37
CA GLY A 230 -2.73 35.09 -11.36
C GLY A 230 -2.02 33.74 -11.58
N HIS A 231 -0.91 33.48 -10.89
CA HIS A 231 -0.21 32.19 -10.95
C HIS A 231 -0.73 31.21 -9.92
N THR A 232 -0.99 29.99 -10.39
CA THR A 232 -1.35 28.82 -9.55
C THR A 232 -0.21 27.83 -9.59
N VAL A 233 0.09 27.22 -8.45
CA VAL A 233 1.12 26.18 -8.32
C VAL A 233 0.77 24.99 -9.21
N TYR A 234 1.78 24.46 -9.89
CA TYR A 234 1.65 23.27 -10.72
C TYR A 234 1.23 22.06 -9.88
N VAL A 235 0.22 21.33 -10.35
CA VAL A 235 -0.44 20.25 -9.59
C VAL A 235 0.53 19.22 -8.99
N TRP A 236 1.62 18.88 -9.68
CA TRP A 236 2.61 17.95 -9.14
C TRP A 236 3.47 18.54 -8.02
N ALA A 237 3.83 19.83 -8.09
CA ALA A 237 4.54 20.50 -7.00
C ALA A 237 3.64 20.70 -5.78
N ASP A 238 2.35 20.88 -6.02
CA ASP A 238 1.29 20.88 -5.01
C ASP A 238 1.12 19.48 -4.39
N ALA A 239 0.76 18.49 -5.18
CA ALA A 239 0.44 17.14 -4.72
C ALA A 239 1.57 16.48 -3.92
N LEU A 240 2.83 16.60 -4.37
CA LEU A 240 3.98 15.96 -3.71
C LEU A 240 4.18 16.40 -2.26
N LEU A 241 3.76 17.62 -1.93
CA LEU A 241 3.93 18.15 -0.58
C LEU A 241 2.96 17.51 0.44
N ASN A 242 1.95 16.76 0.00
CA ASN A 242 1.02 16.09 0.90
C ASN A 242 1.73 15.24 1.95
N TYR A 243 2.84 14.60 1.59
CA TYR A 243 3.64 13.72 2.45
C TYR A 243 4.25 14.44 3.66
N LEU A 244 4.49 15.74 3.56
CA LEU A 244 4.97 16.59 4.64
C LEU A 244 3.86 17.36 5.34
N SER A 245 2.94 17.95 4.57
CA SER A 245 1.85 18.75 5.13
C SER A 245 0.91 17.92 6.02
N ALA A 246 0.70 16.63 5.69
CA ALA A 246 -0.01 15.69 6.54
C ALA A 246 0.66 15.49 7.91
N LEU A 247 1.99 15.63 8.01
CA LEU A 247 2.74 15.59 9.27
C LEU A 247 2.78 16.95 9.98
N GLY A 248 2.10 17.99 9.45
CA GLY A 248 2.03 19.31 10.04
C GLY A 248 3.18 20.26 9.70
N TRP A 249 3.96 19.97 8.65
CA TRP A 249 4.96 20.93 8.13
C TRP A 249 4.23 22.15 7.52
N PRO A 250 4.78 23.38 7.63
CA PRO A 250 6.04 23.76 8.25
C PRO A 250 5.95 24.04 9.76
N GLU A 251 4.76 24.17 10.32
CA GLU A 251 4.60 24.63 11.70
C GLU A 251 4.35 23.50 12.71
N ARG A 252 5.09 23.57 13.84
CA ARG A 252 4.88 22.67 14.98
C ARG A 252 3.51 22.82 15.65
N ARG A 253 2.86 23.99 15.56
CA ARG A 253 1.60 24.31 16.22
C ARG A 253 0.36 23.72 15.54
N TYR A 254 0.38 23.55 14.22
CA TYR A 254 -0.79 23.08 13.47
C TYR A 254 -1.15 21.62 13.73
N SER A 255 -0.17 20.77 13.92
CA SER A 255 -0.40 19.36 14.25
C SER A 255 -1.20 19.14 15.54
N LEU A 256 -1.06 20.05 16.50
CA LEU A 256 -1.71 19.99 17.82
C LEU A 256 -3.14 20.51 17.82
N TRP A 257 -3.38 21.58 17.09
CA TRP A 257 -4.70 22.18 16.96
C TRP A 257 -5.66 21.24 16.20
N TRP A 258 -5.15 20.51 15.23
CA TRP A 258 -5.89 19.53 14.46
C TRP A 258 -6.33 18.32 15.29
N LEU A 259 -5.45 17.74 16.09
CA LEU A 259 -5.80 16.66 17.00
C LEU A 259 -6.93 17.05 17.97
N ALA A 260 -7.02 18.31 18.33
CA ALA A 260 -8.11 18.83 19.17
C ALA A 260 -9.43 18.98 18.39
N LYS A 261 -9.38 19.39 17.11
CA LYS A 261 -10.57 19.67 16.29
C LYS A 261 -11.22 18.45 15.66
N GLU A 262 -10.46 17.40 15.32
CA GLU A 262 -11.04 16.11 14.89
C GLU A 262 -11.89 15.45 15.98
N LYS A 263 -11.57 15.68 17.25
CA LYS A 263 -12.43 15.24 18.37
C LYS A 263 -13.81 15.92 18.38
N GLU A 264 -13.90 17.15 17.86
CA GLU A 264 -15.16 17.91 17.82
C GLU A 264 -16.04 17.52 16.61
N VAL A 265 -15.47 17.00 15.53
CA VAL A 265 -16.16 16.79 14.23
C VAL A 265 -16.57 15.33 13.99
N GLY A 266 -16.14 14.38 14.83
CA GLY A 266 -16.60 12.97 14.79
C GLY A 266 -16.26 12.20 13.49
N GLY A 267 -15.13 12.49 12.84
CA GLY A 267 -14.68 11.79 11.64
C GLY A 267 -14.21 10.35 11.94
N PRO A 268 -14.19 9.44 10.95
CA PRO A 268 -13.81 8.03 11.12
C PRO A 268 -12.37 7.80 11.61
N GLY A 269 -11.50 8.81 11.58
CA GLY A 269 -10.17 8.80 12.19
C GLY A 269 -10.15 9.05 13.70
N ALA A 270 -11.25 9.54 14.28
CA ALA A 270 -11.31 9.95 15.70
C ALA A 270 -11.15 8.80 16.71
N ALA A 271 -11.40 7.57 16.31
CA ALA A 271 -11.39 6.41 17.22
C ALA A 271 -9.97 5.85 17.52
N ARG A 272 -8.92 6.27 16.78
CA ARG A 272 -7.53 5.79 16.98
C ARG A 272 -6.57 6.82 17.54
N GLN A 273 -7.05 8.02 17.85
CA GLN A 273 -6.21 9.13 18.35
C GLN A 273 -5.62 8.90 19.74
N ASP A 274 -6.16 7.97 20.52
CA ASP A 274 -5.70 7.71 21.89
C ASP A 274 -4.32 7.04 21.95
N GLU A 275 -3.88 6.36 20.88
CA GLU A 275 -2.55 5.74 20.81
C GLU A 275 -1.41 6.74 20.50
N PHE A 276 -1.72 7.92 19.98
CA PHE A 276 -0.74 8.97 19.69
C PHE A 276 -0.63 10.06 20.78
N GLN A 277 -1.39 9.94 21.87
CA GLN A 277 -1.36 10.90 22.97
C GLN A 277 -0.16 10.66 23.91
N HIS A 278 1.01 11.08 23.51
CA HIS A 278 2.07 11.44 24.46
C HIS A 278 1.98 12.94 24.80
N LEU A 279 0.83 13.32 25.35
CA LEU A 279 0.69 14.62 26.02
C LEU A 279 1.38 14.52 27.38
N ASP A 280 2.13 15.56 27.79
CA ASP A 280 2.56 15.68 29.18
C ASP A 280 1.32 15.75 30.08
N GLY A 281 1.49 15.50 31.37
CA GLY A 281 0.39 15.51 32.36
C GLY A 281 -0.39 16.83 32.47
N GLN A 282 -0.10 17.84 31.60
CA GLN A 282 -0.79 19.13 31.50
C GLN A 282 -1.48 19.33 30.13
N GLY A 283 -1.56 18.28 29.28
CA GLY A 283 -2.19 18.35 27.97
C GLY A 283 -1.39 19.14 26.92
N LYS A 284 -0.10 19.44 27.19
CA LYS A 284 0.81 20.05 26.23
C LYS A 284 1.67 18.99 25.59
N PRO A 285 1.92 19.07 24.27
CA PRO A 285 2.86 18.21 23.62
C PRO A 285 4.25 18.45 24.17
N GLY A 286 4.82 17.44 24.74
CA GLY A 286 6.19 17.49 25.22
C GLY A 286 7.18 17.75 24.06
N ALA A 287 8.38 18.25 24.38
CA ALA A 287 9.48 18.44 23.41
C ALA A 287 9.81 17.16 22.57
N ALA A 288 9.42 15.99 23.06
CA ALA A 288 9.54 14.71 22.37
C ALA A 288 8.75 14.66 21.04
N TRP A 289 7.65 15.42 20.89
CA TRP A 289 6.84 15.39 19.66
C TRP A 289 7.47 16.14 18.47
N ALA A 290 8.25 17.17 18.72
CA ALA A 290 8.92 17.93 17.69
C ALA A 290 10.03 17.12 16.97
N GLY A 291 10.73 16.24 17.70
CA GLY A 291 11.63 15.25 17.10
C GLY A 291 10.92 14.06 16.45
N THR A 292 9.62 13.92 16.65
CA THR A 292 8.83 12.79 16.16
C THR A 292 8.46 12.95 14.70
N ARG A 293 8.06 14.16 14.27
CA ARG A 293 7.69 14.44 12.86
C ARG A 293 8.86 14.22 11.91
N ASP A 294 10.01 14.84 12.19
CA ASP A 294 11.21 14.71 11.36
C ASP A 294 11.68 13.26 11.33
N ALA A 295 11.56 12.54 12.45
CA ALA A 295 11.86 11.12 12.54
C ALA A 295 10.86 10.23 11.78
N TYR A 296 9.59 10.63 11.60
CA TYR A 296 8.68 9.92 10.70
C TYR A 296 9.04 10.20 9.25
N PHE A 297 9.24 11.45 8.85
CA PHE A 297 9.52 11.79 7.46
C PHE A 297 10.86 11.22 6.98
N THR A 298 11.92 11.27 7.76
CA THR A 298 13.21 10.63 7.42
C THR A 298 13.13 9.09 7.36
N ASN A 299 12.05 8.49 7.83
CA ASN A 299 11.71 7.07 7.67
C ASN A 299 10.56 6.85 6.67
N ALA A 300 10.19 7.87 5.88
CA ALA A 300 9.11 7.75 4.91
C ALA A 300 9.44 6.74 3.81
N PHE A 301 8.48 5.88 3.59
CA PHE A 301 8.46 4.89 2.53
C PHE A 301 7.32 5.25 1.57
N HIS A 302 7.68 5.81 0.41
CA HIS A 302 6.71 6.15 -0.63
C HIS A 302 6.47 4.95 -1.54
N LEU A 303 5.26 4.41 -1.53
CA LEU A 303 4.81 3.37 -2.46
C LEU A 303 4.06 4.05 -3.60
N ILE A 304 4.53 3.88 -4.83
CA ILE A 304 4.03 4.62 -5.99
C ILE A 304 3.95 3.77 -7.26
N GLY A 305 3.07 4.15 -8.17
CA GLY A 305 3.02 3.60 -9.52
C GLY A 305 4.21 4.04 -10.40
N LYS A 306 4.55 3.22 -11.38
CA LYS A 306 5.71 3.45 -12.27
C LYS A 306 5.61 4.71 -13.14
N ASP A 307 4.41 5.19 -13.44
CA ASP A 307 4.16 6.38 -14.26
C ASP A 307 4.56 7.70 -13.60
N ILE A 308 4.60 7.71 -12.27
CA ILE A 308 4.93 8.90 -11.47
C ILE A 308 6.34 8.84 -10.86
N SER A 309 7.17 7.89 -11.30
CA SER A 309 8.52 7.70 -10.77
C SER A 309 9.41 8.94 -10.93
N ARG A 310 9.32 9.67 -12.06
CA ARG A 310 10.10 10.90 -12.28
C ARG A 310 9.76 11.99 -11.26
N PHE A 311 8.47 12.11 -10.90
CA PHE A 311 8.05 13.10 -9.91
C PHE A 311 8.58 12.76 -8.51
N HIS A 312 8.48 11.50 -8.08
CA HIS A 312 8.88 11.09 -6.74
C HIS A 312 10.37 10.85 -6.55
N CYS A 313 11.09 10.47 -7.61
CA CYS A 313 12.51 10.15 -7.52
C CYS A 313 13.44 11.27 -8.04
N VAL A 314 12.90 12.27 -8.73
CA VAL A 314 13.69 13.39 -9.29
C VAL A 314 13.16 14.73 -8.79
N LEU A 315 11.93 15.11 -9.15
CA LEU A 315 11.39 16.42 -8.80
C LEU A 315 11.22 16.59 -7.29
N TRP A 316 10.60 15.64 -6.61
CA TRP A 316 10.34 15.71 -5.17
C TRP A 316 11.62 15.84 -4.33
N PRO A 317 12.63 14.98 -4.49
CA PRO A 317 13.88 15.15 -3.78
C PRO A 317 14.60 16.47 -4.09
N ALA A 318 14.55 16.97 -5.33
CA ALA A 318 15.16 18.24 -5.69
C ALA A 318 14.46 19.43 -5.01
N LEU A 319 13.12 19.45 -4.97
CA LEU A 319 12.35 20.47 -4.26
C LEU A 319 12.66 20.46 -2.75
N LEU A 320 12.78 19.27 -2.15
CA LEU A 320 13.16 19.13 -0.74
C LEU A 320 14.57 19.65 -0.46
N LEU A 321 15.54 19.29 -1.30
CA LEU A 321 16.92 19.80 -1.18
C LEU A 321 16.95 21.32 -1.28
N ALA A 322 16.25 21.91 -2.26
CA ALA A 322 16.16 23.36 -2.42
C ALA A 322 15.52 24.04 -1.20
N ALA A 323 14.48 23.44 -0.63
CA ALA A 323 13.78 23.97 0.54
C ALA A 323 14.51 23.71 1.87
N GLY A 324 15.67 23.04 1.87
CA GLY A 324 16.40 22.66 3.08
C GLY A 324 15.65 21.63 3.94
N VAL A 325 14.87 20.72 3.31
CA VAL A 325 14.10 19.67 3.99
C VAL A 325 14.80 18.33 3.79
N PRO A 326 14.89 17.46 4.83
CA PRO A 326 15.44 16.12 4.69
C PRO A 326 14.69 15.28 3.64
N LEU A 327 15.41 14.35 2.98
CA LEU A 327 14.82 13.43 2.02
C LEU A 327 14.11 12.26 2.71
N PRO A 328 13.09 11.64 2.06
CA PRO A 328 12.49 10.41 2.52
C PRO A 328 13.47 9.25 2.45
N ARG A 329 13.23 8.20 3.23
CA ARG A 329 14.11 7.03 3.26
C ARG A 329 14.09 6.25 1.95
N GLN A 330 12.91 6.03 1.38
CA GLN A 330 12.76 5.10 0.26
C GLN A 330 11.55 5.42 -0.62
N VAL A 331 11.70 5.19 -1.92
CA VAL A 331 10.62 5.18 -2.90
C VAL A 331 10.56 3.79 -3.52
N TYR A 332 9.46 3.06 -3.31
CA TYR A 332 9.22 1.78 -3.94
C TYR A 332 8.24 1.93 -5.10
N ILE A 333 8.65 1.49 -6.28
CA ILE A 333 7.90 1.65 -7.53
C ILE A 333 7.25 0.32 -7.89
N HIS A 334 5.92 0.22 -7.71
CA HIS A 334 5.16 -0.97 -8.10
C HIS A 334 4.78 -0.97 -9.58
N GLY A 335 4.45 -2.15 -10.11
CA GLY A 335 3.92 -2.34 -11.45
C GLY A 335 2.44 -1.99 -11.57
N PHE A 336 1.89 -2.06 -12.78
CA PHE A 336 0.48 -1.85 -13.04
C PHE A 336 -0.30 -3.16 -13.13
N ILE A 337 -1.59 -3.08 -12.87
CA ILE A 337 -2.55 -4.11 -13.23
C ILE A 337 -3.25 -3.69 -14.51
N TYR A 338 -3.09 -4.49 -15.55
CA TYR A 338 -3.73 -4.33 -16.84
C TYR A 338 -5.00 -5.17 -16.94
N ALA A 339 -5.93 -4.75 -17.78
CA ALA A 339 -7.02 -5.58 -18.23
C ALA A 339 -6.50 -6.64 -19.22
N ARG A 340 -7.35 -7.61 -19.56
CA ARG A 340 -7.03 -8.67 -20.54
C ARG A 340 -6.49 -8.10 -21.85
N GLY A 341 -5.37 -8.65 -22.30
CA GLY A 341 -4.70 -8.22 -23.53
C GLY A 341 -3.71 -7.07 -23.36
N GLY A 342 -3.39 -6.70 -22.12
CA GLY A 342 -2.37 -5.68 -21.83
C GLY A 342 -2.88 -4.24 -21.92
N ASP A 343 -4.19 -4.02 -22.01
CA ASP A 343 -4.77 -2.69 -22.04
C ASP A 343 -4.78 -2.07 -20.63
N LYS A 344 -4.42 -0.78 -20.53
CA LYS A 344 -4.52 -0.04 -19.27
C LYS A 344 -5.99 0.01 -18.82
N MET A 345 -6.27 -0.31 -17.56
CA MET A 345 -7.62 -0.17 -17.02
C MET A 345 -8.03 1.29 -16.98
N GLY A 346 -9.19 1.61 -17.53
CA GLY A 346 -9.72 2.96 -17.53
C GLY A 346 -11.19 3.00 -17.86
N LYS A 347 -11.94 3.90 -17.20
CA LYS A 347 -13.38 4.05 -17.43
C LYS A 347 -13.70 4.51 -18.84
N SER A 348 -12.88 5.38 -19.39
CA SER A 348 -13.01 5.83 -20.79
C SER A 348 -12.86 4.69 -21.79
N LEU A 349 -12.22 3.59 -21.41
CA LEU A 349 -12.04 2.39 -22.21
C LEU A 349 -13.12 1.32 -21.93
N GLY A 350 -13.96 1.52 -20.92
CA GLY A 350 -15.03 0.57 -20.55
C GLY A 350 -14.52 -0.77 -19.97
N ASN A 351 -13.24 -0.85 -19.58
CA ASN A 351 -12.58 -2.04 -19.06
C ASN A 351 -12.15 -1.93 -17.59
N ALA A 352 -12.62 -0.90 -16.89
CA ALA A 352 -12.30 -0.69 -15.48
C ALA A 352 -13.07 -1.67 -14.61
N VAL A 353 -12.36 -2.37 -13.73
CA VAL A 353 -12.95 -3.26 -12.72
C VAL A 353 -13.20 -2.47 -11.45
N ASP A 354 -14.44 -2.51 -10.94
CA ASP A 354 -14.84 -1.86 -9.69
C ASP A 354 -14.42 -2.70 -8.49
N PRO A 355 -13.49 -2.22 -7.63
CA PRO A 355 -13.02 -2.99 -6.48
C PRO A 355 -14.09 -3.17 -5.40
N VAL A 356 -15.07 -2.25 -5.31
CA VAL A 356 -16.16 -2.34 -4.34
C VAL A 356 -17.13 -3.47 -4.70
N GLU A 357 -17.48 -3.57 -5.98
CA GLU A 357 -18.36 -4.67 -6.44
C GLU A 357 -17.64 -6.02 -6.35
N MET A 358 -16.34 -6.07 -6.64
CA MET A 358 -15.54 -7.29 -6.45
C MET A 358 -15.51 -7.72 -4.98
N ALA A 359 -15.24 -6.79 -4.06
CA ALA A 359 -15.20 -7.10 -2.63
C ALA A 359 -16.56 -7.51 -2.06
N LYS A 360 -17.65 -6.93 -2.55
CA LYS A 360 -19.03 -7.35 -2.18
C LYS A 360 -19.36 -8.74 -2.69
N ALA A 361 -18.97 -9.07 -3.91
CA ALA A 361 -19.28 -10.35 -4.53
C ALA A 361 -18.45 -11.51 -3.94
N PHE A 362 -17.17 -11.28 -3.64
CA PHE A 362 -16.21 -12.34 -3.31
C PHE A 362 -15.59 -12.22 -1.92
N GLY A 363 -15.83 -11.11 -1.23
CA GLY A 363 -15.18 -10.76 0.03
C GLY A 363 -13.88 -9.99 -0.17
N ALA A 364 -13.64 -9.03 0.72
CA ALA A 364 -12.45 -8.16 0.66
C ALA A 364 -11.15 -8.98 0.74
N ASP A 365 -11.07 -9.94 1.65
CA ASP A 365 -9.85 -10.75 1.85
C ASP A 365 -9.48 -11.61 0.63
N ALA A 366 -10.47 -12.10 -0.14
CA ALA A 366 -10.19 -12.84 -1.36
C ALA A 366 -9.59 -11.93 -2.45
N LEU A 367 -10.11 -10.70 -2.58
CA LEU A 367 -9.57 -9.71 -3.51
C LEU A 367 -8.18 -9.24 -3.07
N ARG A 368 -7.98 -8.94 -1.79
CA ARG A 368 -6.69 -8.56 -1.22
C ARG A 368 -5.62 -9.65 -1.46
N PHE A 369 -5.97 -10.90 -1.16
CA PHE A 369 -5.09 -12.05 -1.40
C PHE A 369 -4.67 -12.11 -2.87
N TYR A 370 -5.61 -12.08 -3.80
CA TYR A 370 -5.30 -12.13 -5.22
C TYR A 370 -4.34 -11.02 -5.65
N LEU A 371 -4.59 -9.78 -5.21
CA LEU A 371 -3.76 -8.63 -5.55
C LEU A 371 -2.34 -8.71 -4.99
N LEU A 372 -2.13 -9.41 -3.86
CA LEU A 372 -0.83 -9.54 -3.21
C LEU A 372 -0.03 -10.76 -3.69
N ASP A 373 -0.71 -11.82 -4.15
CA ASP A 373 -0.13 -13.12 -4.44
C ASP A 373 0.13 -13.36 -5.93
N SER A 374 -0.75 -12.84 -6.80
CA SER A 374 -0.78 -13.25 -8.21
C SER A 374 0.40 -12.78 -9.06
N PHE A 375 1.13 -11.75 -8.64
CA PHE A 375 2.27 -11.21 -9.38
C PHE A 375 3.27 -10.49 -8.48
N PRO A 376 4.58 -10.46 -8.86
CA PRO A 376 5.60 -9.76 -8.09
C PRO A 376 5.30 -8.26 -7.99
N THR A 377 5.40 -7.68 -6.80
CA THR A 377 5.00 -6.30 -6.49
C THR A 377 5.58 -5.24 -7.43
N GLY A 378 6.84 -5.40 -7.87
CA GLY A 378 7.51 -4.46 -8.78
C GLY A 378 7.19 -4.68 -10.27
N ARG A 379 6.47 -5.73 -10.63
CA ARG A 379 6.15 -6.10 -12.02
C ARG A 379 4.71 -5.80 -12.37
N ASP A 380 4.47 -5.67 -13.67
CA ASP A 380 3.11 -5.54 -14.17
C ASP A 380 2.38 -6.89 -14.09
N GLY A 381 1.07 -6.83 -13.81
CA GLY A 381 0.17 -7.98 -13.81
C GLY A 381 -1.02 -7.78 -14.73
N GLU A 382 -1.70 -8.87 -15.07
CA GLU A 382 -2.97 -8.85 -15.79
C GLU A 382 -4.08 -9.41 -14.92
N PHE A 383 -5.23 -8.75 -14.89
CA PHE A 383 -6.41 -9.20 -14.16
C PHE A 383 -7.47 -9.72 -15.12
N THR A 384 -7.93 -10.94 -14.87
CA THR A 384 -9.18 -11.46 -15.43
C THR A 384 -10.00 -12.12 -14.33
N ILE A 385 -11.32 -12.11 -14.48
CA ILE A 385 -12.20 -12.72 -13.48
C ILE A 385 -12.01 -14.24 -13.40
N GLU A 386 -11.68 -14.88 -14.52
CA GLU A 386 -11.40 -16.31 -14.59
C GLU A 386 -10.16 -16.67 -13.76
N GLN A 387 -9.05 -15.92 -13.94
CA GLN A 387 -7.82 -16.11 -13.17
C GLN A 387 -8.05 -15.86 -11.68
N PHE A 388 -8.80 -14.80 -11.35
CA PHE A 388 -9.17 -14.51 -9.96
C PHE A 388 -9.93 -15.67 -9.31
N VAL A 389 -10.97 -16.18 -9.97
CA VAL A 389 -11.80 -17.30 -9.46
C VAL A 389 -10.98 -18.58 -9.31
N GLU A 390 -10.17 -18.92 -10.31
CA GLU A 390 -9.30 -20.11 -10.28
C GLU A 390 -8.29 -20.01 -9.13
N HIS A 391 -7.62 -18.88 -9.01
CA HIS A 391 -6.61 -18.63 -7.98
C HIS A 391 -7.20 -18.72 -6.55
N CYS A 392 -8.31 -18.02 -6.31
CA CYS A 392 -9.00 -18.07 -5.02
C CYS A 392 -9.52 -19.49 -4.69
N ASN A 393 -10.11 -20.19 -5.66
CA ASN A 393 -10.56 -21.55 -5.43
C ASN A 393 -9.42 -22.50 -5.11
N THR A 394 -8.29 -22.37 -5.82
CA THR A 394 -7.13 -23.23 -5.63
C THR A 394 -6.51 -23.04 -4.25
N HIS A 395 -6.17 -21.82 -3.90
CA HIS A 395 -5.42 -21.55 -2.67
C HIS A 395 -6.32 -21.41 -1.45
N LEU A 396 -7.38 -20.60 -1.54
CA LEU A 396 -8.20 -20.27 -0.39
C LEU A 396 -9.22 -21.36 -0.05
N ALA A 397 -10.01 -21.82 -1.03
CA ALA A 397 -11.05 -22.82 -0.75
C ALA A 397 -10.48 -24.22 -0.63
N ASN A 398 -9.70 -24.69 -1.64
CA ASN A 398 -9.28 -26.08 -1.72
C ASN A 398 -8.07 -26.42 -0.82
N LYS A 399 -7.12 -25.47 -0.61
CA LYS A 399 -5.95 -25.73 0.26
C LYS A 399 -6.25 -25.31 1.69
N LEU A 400 -6.30 -23.99 2.01
CA LEU A 400 -6.43 -23.49 3.37
C LEU A 400 -7.80 -23.81 4.00
N GLY A 401 -8.88 -23.50 3.28
CA GLY A 401 -10.25 -23.72 3.78
C GLY A 401 -10.54 -25.20 4.04
N ASN A 402 -10.10 -26.07 3.14
CA ASN A 402 -10.26 -27.52 3.30
C ASN A 402 -9.41 -28.05 4.49
N LEU A 403 -8.14 -27.62 4.61
CA LEU A 403 -7.27 -28.01 5.73
C LEU A 403 -7.89 -27.62 7.08
N ALA A 404 -8.34 -26.36 7.20
CA ALA A 404 -8.98 -25.86 8.42
C ALA A 404 -10.26 -26.62 8.77
N SER A 405 -11.15 -26.85 7.79
CA SER A 405 -12.40 -27.56 8.00
C SER A 405 -12.18 -29.03 8.38
N ARG A 406 -11.29 -29.75 7.68
CA ARG A 406 -10.97 -31.16 7.96
C ARG A 406 -10.34 -31.31 9.35
N SER A 407 -9.35 -30.50 9.69
CA SER A 407 -8.65 -30.57 10.98
C SER A 407 -9.59 -30.30 12.15
N THR A 408 -10.36 -29.22 12.11
CA THR A 408 -11.31 -28.90 13.20
C THR A 408 -12.44 -29.92 13.34
N THR A 409 -12.93 -30.46 12.22
CA THR A 409 -13.95 -31.55 12.23
C THR A 409 -13.41 -32.80 12.91
N LEU A 410 -12.17 -33.18 12.64
CA LEU A 410 -11.56 -34.38 13.25
C LEU A 410 -11.27 -34.19 14.75
N VAL A 411 -10.83 -32.99 15.16
CA VAL A 411 -10.66 -32.65 16.58
C VAL A 411 -12.00 -32.69 17.32
N ASN A 412 -13.05 -32.11 16.74
CA ASN A 412 -14.40 -32.15 17.33
C ASN A 412 -14.88 -33.60 17.51
N LYS A 413 -14.63 -34.44 16.50
CA LYS A 413 -15.09 -35.83 16.49
C LYS A 413 -14.35 -36.76 17.46
N TYR A 414 -13.01 -36.63 17.56
CA TYR A 414 -12.18 -37.59 18.27
C TYR A 414 -11.59 -37.05 19.58
N PHE A 415 -11.60 -35.74 19.80
CA PHE A 415 -11.06 -35.08 20.99
C PHE A 415 -12.06 -34.14 21.67
N GLU A 416 -13.37 -34.37 21.47
CA GLU A 416 -14.45 -33.60 22.11
C GLU A 416 -14.31 -32.08 21.94
N GLY A 417 -13.80 -31.64 20.77
CA GLY A 417 -13.58 -30.23 20.48
C GLY A 417 -12.41 -29.59 21.24
N LYS A 418 -11.52 -30.37 21.85
CA LYS A 418 -10.31 -29.86 22.51
C LYS A 418 -9.06 -30.23 21.73
N THR A 419 -8.09 -29.31 21.68
CA THR A 419 -6.81 -29.61 21.01
C THR A 419 -6.11 -30.79 21.69
N PRO A 420 -5.57 -31.77 20.91
CA PRO A 420 -4.81 -32.88 21.48
C PRO A 420 -3.48 -32.39 22.09
N VAL A 421 -3.04 -33.02 23.19
CA VAL A 421 -1.81 -32.66 23.89
C VAL A 421 -0.70 -33.73 23.70
N GLU A 422 -1.09 -34.92 23.26
CA GLU A 422 -0.13 -35.99 23.00
C GLU A 422 0.66 -35.70 21.74
N TRP A 423 1.97 -35.85 21.82
CA TRP A 423 2.89 -35.64 20.71
C TRP A 423 4.01 -36.68 20.70
N ASP A 424 4.06 -37.50 19.67
CA ASP A 424 5.17 -38.37 19.38
C ASP A 424 5.38 -38.48 17.86
N PRO A 425 6.38 -37.81 17.28
CA PRO A 425 6.67 -37.88 15.85
C PRO A 425 7.11 -39.25 15.36
N LYS A 426 7.37 -40.21 16.28
CA LYS A 426 7.73 -41.58 15.96
C LYS A 426 6.53 -42.54 16.03
N SER A 427 5.35 -42.05 16.35
CA SER A 427 4.15 -42.89 16.54
C SER A 427 3.55 -43.43 15.23
N PHE A 428 4.03 -43.00 14.08
CA PHE A 428 3.49 -43.43 12.79
C PHE A 428 3.89 -44.84 12.43
N ALA A 429 2.89 -45.68 12.21
CA ALA A 429 3.09 -47.05 11.73
C ALA A 429 3.61 -47.07 10.27
N ASP A 430 3.19 -46.11 9.45
CA ASP A 430 3.68 -45.89 8.09
C ASP A 430 4.87 -44.90 8.12
N PRO A 431 6.10 -45.32 7.74
CA PRO A 431 7.26 -44.45 7.66
C PRO A 431 7.04 -43.25 6.75
N ALA A 432 6.25 -43.37 5.66
CA ALA A 432 5.96 -42.28 4.74
C ALA A 432 5.15 -41.17 5.40
N ALA A 433 4.31 -41.47 6.39
CA ALA A 433 3.60 -40.46 7.17
C ALA A 433 4.56 -39.70 8.12
N GLY A 434 5.54 -40.42 8.73
CA GLY A 434 6.60 -39.79 9.53
C GLY A 434 7.50 -38.85 8.70
N GLU A 435 7.86 -39.26 7.48
CA GLU A 435 8.60 -38.41 6.53
C GLU A 435 7.80 -37.19 6.12
N ALA A 436 6.49 -37.34 5.86
CA ALA A 436 5.62 -36.23 5.53
C ALA A 436 5.48 -35.23 6.70
N LEU A 437 5.40 -35.71 7.96
CA LEU A 437 5.45 -34.83 9.14
C LEU A 437 6.77 -34.04 9.20
N ALA A 438 7.89 -34.71 8.98
CA ALA A 438 9.20 -34.04 8.97
C ALA A 438 9.26 -32.94 7.87
N ALA A 439 8.66 -33.19 6.71
CA ALA A 439 8.55 -32.17 5.65
C ALA A 439 7.68 -30.96 6.06
N VAL A 440 6.58 -31.19 6.80
CA VAL A 440 5.75 -30.09 7.35
C VAL A 440 6.56 -29.24 8.33
N ILE A 441 7.28 -29.88 9.25
CA ILE A 441 8.11 -29.15 10.24
C ILE A 441 9.18 -28.33 9.53
N ALA A 442 9.89 -28.92 8.56
CA ALA A 442 10.93 -28.23 7.80
C ALA A 442 10.37 -27.05 6.99
N ALA A 443 9.19 -27.19 6.38
CA ALA A 443 8.53 -26.10 5.66
C ALA A 443 8.11 -24.95 6.60
N ALA A 444 7.63 -25.26 7.80
CA ALA A 444 7.29 -24.26 8.81
C ALA A 444 8.53 -23.50 9.32
N ASP A 445 9.64 -24.21 9.59
CA ASP A 445 10.91 -23.60 10.01
C ASP A 445 11.50 -22.71 8.91
N LYS A 446 11.42 -23.13 7.66
CA LYS A 446 11.80 -22.34 6.49
C LYS A 446 10.94 -21.08 6.38
N ALA A 447 9.62 -21.22 6.44
CA ALA A 447 8.67 -20.10 6.37
C ALA A 447 8.87 -19.10 7.53
N ALA A 448 9.21 -19.54 8.73
CA ALA A 448 9.52 -18.67 9.87
C ALA A 448 10.69 -17.71 9.59
N THR A 449 11.57 -18.04 8.67
CA THR A 449 12.69 -17.17 8.23
C THR A 449 12.33 -16.39 6.97
N GLU A 450 11.73 -17.03 5.98
CA GLU A 450 11.48 -16.44 4.66
C GLU A 450 10.33 -15.43 4.68
N VAL A 451 9.23 -15.73 5.37
CA VAL A 451 8.05 -14.86 5.41
C VAL A 451 8.39 -13.46 5.97
N PRO A 452 9.03 -13.32 7.15
CA PRO A 452 9.43 -12.02 7.66
C PRO A 452 10.40 -11.26 6.72
N ALA A 453 11.36 -11.96 6.13
CA ALA A 453 12.32 -11.37 5.21
C ALA A 453 11.66 -10.87 3.91
N ALA A 454 10.70 -11.61 3.38
CA ALA A 454 9.97 -11.26 2.18
C ALA A 454 9.03 -10.05 2.41
N TRP A 455 8.26 -10.04 3.50
CA TRP A 455 7.44 -8.88 3.88
C TRP A 455 8.27 -7.61 4.04
N SER A 456 9.40 -7.70 4.74
CA SER A 456 10.29 -6.55 5.01
C SER A 456 10.97 -5.99 3.74
N SER A 457 11.07 -6.79 2.67
CA SER A 457 11.71 -6.41 1.40
C SER A 457 10.73 -6.25 0.24
N MET A 458 9.43 -6.08 0.52
CA MET A 458 8.39 -5.87 -0.50
C MET A 458 8.23 -7.02 -1.51
N ARG A 459 8.66 -8.23 -1.16
CA ARG A 459 8.45 -9.44 -1.96
C ARG A 459 7.21 -10.19 -1.47
N LEU A 460 6.06 -9.52 -1.59
CA LEU A 460 4.81 -9.91 -0.91
C LEU A 460 4.27 -11.25 -1.41
N ASN A 461 4.34 -11.49 -2.73
CA ASN A 461 3.99 -12.78 -3.30
C ASN A 461 4.90 -13.91 -2.78
N GLU A 462 6.22 -13.69 -2.64
CA GLU A 462 7.13 -14.71 -2.10
C GLU A 462 6.85 -15.04 -0.63
N ALA A 463 6.39 -14.05 0.16
CA ALA A 463 5.94 -14.30 1.53
C ALA A 463 4.72 -15.23 1.56
N LEU A 464 3.79 -15.03 0.64
CA LEU A 464 2.62 -15.88 0.49
C LEU A 464 2.97 -17.25 -0.11
N ASP A 465 3.89 -17.32 -1.08
CA ASP A 465 4.40 -18.57 -1.63
C ASP A 465 4.98 -19.48 -0.53
N SER A 466 5.80 -18.92 0.38
CA SER A 466 6.35 -19.67 1.52
C SER A 466 5.26 -20.18 2.48
N LEU A 467 4.20 -19.38 2.67
CA LEU A 467 3.02 -19.78 3.42
C LEU A 467 2.27 -20.93 2.73
N TRP A 468 2.10 -20.84 1.41
CA TRP A 468 1.41 -21.87 0.63
C TRP A 468 2.19 -23.18 0.56
N ASP A 469 3.53 -23.17 0.47
CA ASP A 469 4.35 -24.40 0.54
C ASP A 469 4.10 -25.15 1.86
N MET A 470 4.08 -24.44 3.01
CA MET A 470 3.77 -25.03 4.32
C MET A 470 2.35 -25.64 4.35
N ILE A 471 1.34 -24.96 3.82
CA ILE A 471 -0.03 -25.46 3.78
C ILE A 471 -0.16 -26.67 2.84
N GLU A 472 0.53 -26.67 1.71
CA GLU A 472 0.57 -27.82 0.79
C GLU A 472 1.16 -29.05 1.46
N ARG A 473 2.31 -28.92 2.13
CA ARG A 473 2.92 -30.02 2.90
C ARG A 473 1.96 -30.56 3.95
N ALA A 474 1.22 -29.68 4.63
CA ALA A 474 0.21 -30.11 5.61
C ALA A 474 -0.96 -30.89 4.97
N ASN A 475 -1.41 -30.51 3.77
CA ASN A 475 -2.41 -31.28 3.03
C ASN A 475 -1.87 -32.65 2.58
N GLU A 476 -0.65 -32.69 2.02
CA GLU A 476 0.04 -33.97 1.66
C GLU A 476 0.20 -34.87 2.87
N PHE A 477 0.63 -34.33 4.02
CA PHE A 477 0.74 -35.05 5.28
C PHE A 477 -0.62 -35.59 5.75
N THR A 478 -1.69 -34.79 5.65
CA THR A 478 -3.04 -35.23 6.01
C THR A 478 -3.47 -36.47 5.19
N ASP A 479 -3.15 -36.47 3.90
CA ASP A 479 -3.51 -37.58 3.02
C ASP A 479 -2.64 -38.81 3.26
N ARG A 480 -1.38 -38.68 3.73
CA ARG A 480 -0.49 -39.79 4.10
C ARG A 480 -0.83 -40.37 5.49
N ALA A 481 -1.06 -39.51 6.47
CA ALA A 481 -1.39 -39.92 7.83
C ALA A 481 -2.80 -40.52 7.98
N GLU A 482 -3.69 -40.25 7.03
CA GLU A 482 -5.07 -40.76 7.00
C GLU A 482 -5.79 -40.69 8.37
N PRO A 483 -5.90 -39.48 9.02
CA PRO A 483 -6.38 -39.35 10.40
C PRO A 483 -7.82 -39.89 10.61
N TRP A 484 -8.59 -40.04 9.55
CA TRP A 484 -9.93 -40.67 9.57
C TRP A 484 -9.85 -42.19 9.76
N LYS A 485 -8.68 -42.83 9.48
CA LYS A 485 -8.43 -44.25 9.75
C LYS A 485 -7.87 -44.43 11.16
N SER A 486 -6.81 -43.72 11.54
CA SER A 486 -6.23 -43.75 12.88
C SER A 486 -7.24 -43.38 13.97
N GLY A 487 -8.19 -42.48 13.69
CA GLY A 487 -9.27 -42.12 14.61
C GLY A 487 -10.30 -43.23 14.90
N LYS A 488 -10.27 -44.35 14.18
CA LYS A 488 -11.12 -45.55 14.45
C LYS A 488 -10.38 -46.64 15.23
N ASP A 489 -9.11 -46.47 15.51
CA ASP A 489 -8.24 -47.45 16.18
C ASP A 489 -7.61 -46.79 17.40
N GLU A 490 -8.03 -47.23 18.58
CA GLU A 490 -7.51 -46.72 19.87
C GLU A 490 -6.00 -46.94 20.02
N ALA A 491 -5.44 -47.99 19.43
CA ALA A 491 -4.00 -48.25 19.45
C ALA A 491 -3.19 -47.18 18.67
N ARG A 492 -3.85 -46.42 17.74
CA ARG A 492 -3.24 -45.34 16.94
C ARG A 492 -3.61 -43.94 17.44
N ARG A 493 -4.09 -43.83 18.69
CA ARG A 493 -4.53 -42.55 19.24
C ARG A 493 -3.42 -41.51 19.29
N THR A 494 -2.21 -41.88 19.69
CA THR A 494 -1.05 -40.96 19.72
C THR A 494 -0.67 -40.48 18.32
N GLU A 495 -0.75 -41.34 17.31
CA GLU A 495 -0.56 -40.97 15.90
C GLU A 495 -1.59 -39.95 15.45
N LEU A 496 -2.88 -40.17 15.77
CA LEU A 496 -3.95 -39.22 15.47
C LEU A 496 -3.73 -37.86 16.18
N ALA A 497 -3.37 -37.90 17.47
CA ALA A 497 -3.09 -36.71 18.26
C ALA A 497 -1.94 -35.89 17.67
N THR A 498 -0.83 -36.57 17.33
CA THR A 498 0.35 -35.98 16.69
C THR A 498 -0.01 -35.34 15.35
N THR A 499 -0.79 -36.06 14.52
CA THR A 499 -1.25 -35.52 13.24
C THR A 499 -2.06 -34.25 13.41
N LEU A 500 -3.09 -34.29 14.25
CA LEU A 500 -3.97 -33.13 14.43
C LEU A 500 -3.26 -31.95 15.10
N SER A 501 -2.35 -32.21 16.06
CA SER A 501 -1.52 -31.16 16.67
C SER A 501 -0.65 -30.45 15.63
N ALA A 502 -0.04 -31.21 14.71
CA ALA A 502 0.76 -30.63 13.62
C ALA A 502 -0.08 -29.76 12.69
N LEU A 503 -1.26 -30.24 12.28
CA LEU A 503 -2.15 -29.47 11.38
C LEU A 503 -2.69 -28.18 12.05
N LEU A 504 -3.02 -28.23 13.34
CA LEU A 504 -3.46 -27.06 14.10
C LEU A 504 -2.32 -26.03 14.23
N GLU A 505 -1.07 -26.48 14.39
CA GLU A 505 0.09 -25.58 14.44
C GLU A 505 0.34 -24.90 13.09
N VAL A 506 0.26 -25.62 11.97
CA VAL A 506 0.32 -25.03 10.62
C VAL A 506 -0.77 -23.97 10.43
N LEU A 507 -2.00 -24.25 10.85
CA LEU A 507 -3.12 -23.31 10.75
C LEU A 507 -2.91 -22.08 11.65
N ARG A 508 -2.31 -22.25 12.84
CA ARG A 508 -1.93 -21.13 13.72
C ARG A 508 -0.91 -20.22 13.03
N LEU A 509 0.13 -20.78 12.46
CA LEU A 509 1.16 -20.04 11.71
C LEU A 509 0.56 -19.35 10.48
N ALA A 510 -0.32 -20.05 9.76
CA ALA A 510 -1.04 -19.48 8.62
C ALA A 510 -1.90 -18.27 9.03
N ALA A 511 -2.56 -18.33 10.19
CA ALA A 511 -3.32 -17.20 10.71
C ALA A 511 -2.41 -16.00 11.03
N ILE A 512 -1.22 -16.21 11.60
CA ILE A 512 -0.29 -15.14 11.95
C ILE A 512 0.32 -14.51 10.70
N TRP A 513 0.90 -15.31 9.82
CA TRP A 513 1.66 -14.83 8.67
C TRP A 513 0.79 -14.38 7.51
N GLY A 514 -0.43 -14.90 7.41
CA GLY A 514 -1.44 -14.49 6.43
C GLY A 514 -2.26 -13.26 6.85
N TRP A 515 -2.20 -12.86 8.14
CA TRP A 515 -3.01 -11.76 8.65
C TRP A 515 -2.81 -10.42 7.92
N PRO A 516 -1.61 -9.99 7.55
CA PRO A 516 -1.45 -8.74 6.81
C PRO A 516 -2.19 -8.72 5.46
N ALA A 517 -2.26 -9.88 4.80
CA ALA A 517 -2.94 -10.02 3.51
C ALA A 517 -4.47 -10.19 3.66
N MET A 518 -4.92 -11.04 4.60
CA MET A 518 -6.31 -11.48 4.75
C MET A 518 -6.81 -11.28 6.19
N PRO A 519 -6.88 -10.03 6.69
CA PRO A 519 -7.06 -9.78 8.12
C PRO A 519 -8.31 -10.40 8.72
N ALA A 520 -9.48 -10.24 8.09
CA ALA A 520 -10.73 -10.74 8.64
C ALA A 520 -10.81 -12.27 8.66
N LYS A 521 -10.29 -12.93 7.63
CA LYS A 521 -10.30 -14.39 7.52
C LYS A 521 -9.27 -15.04 8.44
N MET A 522 -8.13 -14.41 8.65
CA MET A 522 -7.12 -14.90 9.59
C MET A 522 -7.55 -14.71 11.05
N GLU A 523 -8.25 -13.63 11.39
CA GLU A 523 -8.94 -13.49 12.68
C GLU A 523 -10.00 -14.59 12.89
N ALA A 524 -10.78 -14.87 11.85
CA ALA A 524 -11.76 -15.94 11.91
C ALA A 524 -11.10 -17.31 12.13
N LEU A 525 -10.00 -17.61 11.43
CA LEU A 525 -9.21 -18.84 11.61
C LEU A 525 -8.64 -18.93 13.02
N TRP A 526 -8.04 -17.83 13.52
CA TRP A 526 -7.51 -17.75 14.89
C TRP A 526 -8.55 -18.11 15.96
N ASN A 527 -9.74 -17.53 15.82
CA ASN A 527 -10.87 -17.81 16.71
C ASN A 527 -11.36 -19.27 16.58
N MET A 528 -11.43 -19.82 15.35
CA MET A 528 -11.79 -21.24 15.14
C MET A 528 -10.82 -22.20 15.83
N LEU A 529 -9.54 -21.84 15.90
CA LEU A 529 -8.50 -22.63 16.57
C LEU A 529 -8.54 -22.49 18.11
N GLY A 530 -9.43 -21.64 18.65
CA GLY A 530 -9.59 -21.44 20.09
C GLY A 530 -8.47 -20.61 20.73
N HIS A 531 -7.75 -19.81 19.96
CA HIS A 531 -6.75 -18.88 20.50
C HIS A 531 -7.39 -17.62 21.05
N GLU A 532 -6.85 -17.11 22.15
CA GLU A 532 -7.19 -15.81 22.69
C GLU A 532 -6.45 -14.67 21.98
N GLY A 533 -7.00 -13.46 22.05
CA GLY A 533 -6.41 -12.28 21.42
C GLY A 533 -6.53 -12.28 19.90
N SER A 534 -5.50 -11.83 19.20
CA SER A 534 -5.52 -11.63 17.75
C SER A 534 -4.19 -12.04 17.12
N PRO A 535 -4.18 -12.59 15.89
CA PRO A 535 -2.96 -12.83 15.13
C PRO A 535 -2.21 -11.52 14.82
N ALA A 536 -2.90 -10.38 14.83
CA ALA A 536 -2.33 -9.05 14.65
C ALA A 536 -1.23 -8.70 15.67
N THR A 537 -1.25 -9.32 16.84
CA THR A 537 -0.31 -9.06 17.93
C THR A 537 0.77 -10.14 18.09
N GLN A 538 0.75 -11.14 17.22
CA GLN A 538 1.70 -12.26 17.30
C GLN A 538 2.95 -11.95 16.48
N HIS A 539 4.08 -11.76 17.14
CA HIS A 539 5.39 -11.53 16.51
C HIS A 539 6.53 -12.13 17.35
N GLY A 540 7.75 -12.11 16.82
CA GLY A 540 8.92 -12.68 17.48
C GLY A 540 8.70 -14.14 17.84
N GLU A 541 9.00 -14.55 19.07
CA GLU A 541 8.83 -15.94 19.53
C GLU A 541 7.40 -16.46 19.39
N ALA A 542 6.38 -15.58 19.51
CA ALA A 542 4.99 -15.97 19.36
C ALA A 542 4.63 -16.44 17.94
N ALA A 543 5.38 -15.98 16.93
CA ALA A 543 5.23 -16.37 15.53
C ALA A 543 6.12 -17.54 15.09
N LEU A 544 6.93 -18.12 15.99
CA LEU A 544 7.75 -19.29 15.65
C LEU A 544 6.93 -20.58 15.70
N PRO A 545 7.35 -21.62 14.94
CA PRO A 545 6.77 -22.96 15.03
C PRO A 545 6.90 -23.56 16.43
N ARG A 546 5.82 -24.21 16.92
CA ARG A 546 5.72 -24.78 18.26
C ARG A 546 5.16 -26.21 18.24
N PHE A 547 5.69 -27.03 17.37
CA PHE A 547 5.28 -28.43 17.29
C PHE A 547 5.52 -29.17 18.63
N GLY A 548 4.50 -29.89 19.09
CA GLY A 548 4.59 -30.68 20.32
C GLY A 548 4.43 -29.91 21.63
N THR A 549 4.07 -28.60 21.57
CA THR A 549 3.82 -27.77 22.76
C THR A 549 2.33 -27.45 22.96
N SER A 550 1.46 -28.30 22.43
CA SER A 550 0.01 -28.09 22.48
C SER A 550 -0.52 -28.08 23.92
N GLU A 551 -1.29 -27.08 24.27
CA GLU A 551 -2.11 -27.03 25.45
C GLU A 551 -3.55 -27.44 25.10
N ALA A 552 -4.21 -28.19 26.02
CA ALA A 552 -5.61 -28.57 25.84
C ALA A 552 -6.49 -27.30 25.93
N ARG A 553 -6.95 -26.83 24.79
CA ARG A 553 -7.90 -25.71 24.74
C ARG A 553 -9.11 -26.07 23.88
N PRO A 554 -10.30 -25.55 24.18
CA PRO A 554 -11.48 -25.76 23.33
C PRO A 554 -11.30 -25.04 22.00
N LEU A 555 -11.70 -25.70 20.90
CA LEU A 555 -11.85 -25.02 19.62
C LEU A 555 -13.02 -24.04 19.65
N GLY A 556 -12.91 -22.99 18.86
CA GLY A 556 -14.03 -22.08 18.61
C GLY A 556 -15.06 -22.64 17.63
N ALA A 557 -16.08 -21.85 17.33
CA ALA A 557 -17.13 -22.26 16.40
C ALA A 557 -16.57 -22.47 15.00
N SER A 558 -16.88 -23.62 14.41
CA SER A 558 -16.50 -23.94 13.03
C SER A 558 -17.28 -23.09 12.04
N GLN A 559 -16.61 -22.57 11.03
CA GLN A 559 -17.22 -21.85 9.91
C GLN A 559 -16.48 -22.14 8.62
N ILE A 560 -17.13 -21.89 7.49
CA ILE A 560 -16.47 -21.94 6.17
C ILE A 560 -15.67 -20.65 6.00
N LEU A 561 -14.33 -20.75 5.98
CA LEU A 561 -13.46 -19.59 5.81
C LEU A 561 -13.62 -18.97 4.41
N PHE A 562 -13.49 -19.78 3.37
CA PHE A 562 -13.59 -19.38 1.99
C PHE A 562 -14.54 -20.34 1.25
N PRO A 563 -15.75 -19.90 0.88
CA PRO A 563 -16.61 -20.69 0.03
C PRO A 563 -16.01 -20.79 -1.37
N ARG A 564 -16.26 -21.93 -2.03
CA ARG A 564 -15.86 -22.07 -3.44
C ARG A 564 -16.69 -21.12 -4.31
N ILE A 565 -16.01 -20.40 -5.19
CA ILE A 565 -16.63 -19.45 -6.11
C ILE A 565 -17.06 -20.20 -7.37
N ASP A 566 -18.33 -20.05 -7.78
CA ASP A 566 -18.81 -20.55 -9.07
C ASP A 566 -18.71 -19.44 -10.12
N LEU A 567 -17.89 -19.67 -11.15
CA LEU A 567 -17.71 -18.72 -12.24
C LEU A 567 -19.04 -18.40 -12.98
N LYS A 568 -19.98 -19.35 -13.03
CA LYS A 568 -21.28 -19.13 -13.67
C LYS A 568 -22.15 -18.11 -12.92
N SER A 569 -21.97 -18.00 -11.61
CA SER A 569 -22.68 -17.01 -10.78
C SER A 569 -22.16 -15.59 -10.99
N VAL A 570 -21.01 -15.43 -11.63
CA VAL A 570 -20.30 -14.17 -11.84
C VAL A 570 -20.54 -13.56 -13.23
N ALA A 571 -20.99 -14.36 -14.20
CA ALA A 571 -21.19 -13.93 -15.59
C ALA A 571 -22.32 -12.88 -15.79
N GLY A 572 -22.84 -12.30 -14.71
CA GLY A 572 -23.84 -11.24 -14.71
C GLY A 572 -23.51 -10.05 -13.81
N ALA A 573 -22.30 -9.96 -13.27
CA ALA A 573 -21.85 -8.85 -12.41
C ALA A 573 -20.85 -7.94 -13.12
#